data_34f8782c5e8dff34a6107385775ccae2
#
_entry.id   34f8782c5e8dff34a6107385775ccae2
#
_cell.length_a   1.000
_cell.length_b   1.000
_cell.length_c   1.000
_cell.angle_alpha   90.00
_cell.angle_beta   90.00
_cell.angle_gamma   90.00
#
_symmetry.space_group_name_H-M   'P 1'
#
loop_
_entity.id
_entity.type
_entity.pdbx_description
1 polymer ?
#
loop_
_entity_poly.entity_id
_entity_poly.type
_entity_poly.pdbx_seq_one_letter_code
_entity_poly.pdbx_strand_id
1 'polypeptide(L)'
;MTGSYQYPEHLPPQPQPEQMPSAYPGTLPPPVPYPKRRRWPKILAAVLAVAAVAGVLSAVVFAGRRGPTTPAAVSDAKAQAAIQEYLNALLDGDDETVARHTLCGLYDGVKDRKADLAVAGLAGDAFRKQFSHVEVLSIDKNVPWSTTQAQVLFTMKVAPARASARGKSPADQEQQGVAQLLVQRDGKNEQVLVCSYVLRTSGLY
;
A
#
# COMPACT_ATOMS: atom_id res chain seq x y z
N MET A 1 -20.69 -34.35 -18.46
CA MET A 1 -22.11 -34.14 -18.08
C MET A 1 -22.49 -32.74 -18.57
N THR A 2 -23.08 -32.69 -19.77
CA THR A 2 -23.48 -31.47 -20.46
C THR A 2 -24.95 -31.25 -20.19
N GLY A 3 -25.29 -30.25 -19.39
CA GLY A 3 -26.67 -29.82 -19.15
C GLY A 3 -27.04 -28.70 -20.12
N SER A 4 -27.93 -29.04 -21.07
CA SER A 4 -28.55 -28.08 -21.98
C SER A 4 -29.70 -27.38 -21.26
N TYR A 5 -29.63 -26.07 -21.16
CA TYR A 5 -30.75 -25.24 -20.72
C TYR A 5 -31.68 -24.98 -21.90
N GLN A 6 -32.93 -25.48 -21.81
CA GLN A 6 -34.02 -25.15 -22.72
C GLN A 6 -34.63 -23.81 -22.32
N TYR A 7 -34.66 -22.84 -23.25
CA TYR A 7 -35.46 -21.61 -23.18
C TYR A 7 -36.94 -21.93 -23.40
N PRO A 8 -37.86 -21.42 -22.59
CA PRO A 8 -39.28 -21.49 -22.92
C PRO A 8 -39.63 -20.37 -23.89
N GLU A 9 -39.90 -20.76 -25.11
CA GLU A 9 -40.47 -19.96 -26.17
C GLU A 9 -42.00 -20.03 -26.07
N HIS A 10 -42.62 -19.00 -25.48
CA HIS A 10 -44.04 -18.61 -25.71
C HIS A 10 -44.34 -17.32 -24.95
N LEU A 11 -44.19 -16.20 -25.66
CA LEU A 11 -44.79 -14.94 -25.28
C LEU A 11 -46.26 -14.96 -25.69
N PRO A 12 -47.23 -14.61 -24.82
CA PRO A 12 -48.63 -14.49 -25.20
C PRO A 12 -48.85 -13.28 -26.14
N PRO A 13 -49.78 -13.36 -27.08
CA PRO A 13 -50.01 -12.29 -28.05
C PRO A 13 -50.55 -11.04 -27.35
N GLN A 14 -49.96 -9.90 -27.67
CA GLN A 14 -50.43 -8.59 -27.24
C GLN A 14 -51.78 -8.26 -27.89
N PRO A 15 -52.74 -7.73 -27.13
CA PRO A 15 -54.00 -7.26 -27.69
C PRO A 15 -53.75 -6.00 -28.55
N GLN A 16 -54.28 -6.03 -29.80
CA GLN A 16 -54.29 -4.89 -30.68
C GLN A 16 -55.21 -3.79 -30.13
N PRO A 17 -54.78 -2.52 -30.17
CA PRO A 17 -55.65 -1.43 -29.81
C PRO A 17 -56.74 -1.24 -30.86
N GLU A 18 -58.00 -1.35 -30.42
CA GLU A 18 -59.19 -1.04 -31.22
C GLU A 18 -59.12 0.40 -31.71
N GLN A 19 -59.30 0.56 -33.06
CA GLN A 19 -59.40 1.85 -33.70
C GLN A 19 -60.79 2.46 -33.37
N MET A 20 -60.82 3.50 -32.56
CA MET A 20 -62.00 4.29 -32.35
C MET A 20 -62.31 5.16 -33.61
N PRO A 21 -63.54 5.24 -34.05
CA PRO A 21 -63.92 6.05 -35.23
C PRO A 21 -63.80 7.54 -34.92
N SER A 22 -63.05 8.22 -35.77
CA SER A 22 -62.90 9.67 -35.77
C SER A 22 -64.21 10.35 -36.26
N ALA A 23 -64.90 10.97 -35.34
CA ALA A 23 -66.02 11.84 -35.67
C ALA A 23 -65.99 13.13 -34.84
N TYR A 24 -65.27 14.14 -35.37
CA TYR A 24 -65.62 15.55 -35.07
C TYR A 24 -65.16 16.49 -36.19
N PRO A 25 -66.05 17.11 -36.89
CA PRO A 25 -65.78 18.29 -37.71
C PRO A 25 -65.90 19.51 -36.78
N GLY A 26 -64.85 19.98 -36.27
CA GLY A 26 -64.77 21.18 -35.44
C GLY A 26 -63.52 21.95 -35.72
N THR A 27 -63.66 23.14 -36.24
CA THR A 27 -62.60 24.12 -36.47
C THR A 27 -61.66 24.25 -35.22
N LEU A 28 -60.42 23.94 -35.41
CA LEU A 28 -59.40 24.15 -34.37
C LEU A 28 -59.23 25.62 -34.03
N PRO A 29 -59.27 26.03 -32.78
CA PRO A 29 -58.99 27.43 -32.41
C PRO A 29 -57.56 27.79 -32.80
N PRO A 30 -57.27 29.07 -33.11
CA PRO A 30 -55.94 29.51 -33.55
C PRO A 30 -54.88 29.22 -32.46
N PRO A 31 -53.68 28.83 -32.88
CA PRO A 31 -52.63 28.48 -31.93
C PRO A 31 -52.26 29.69 -31.06
N VAL A 32 -52.43 29.54 -29.76
CA VAL A 32 -51.99 30.54 -28.76
C VAL A 32 -50.47 30.56 -28.71
N PRO A 33 -49.79 31.70 -28.88
CA PRO A 33 -48.33 31.76 -28.80
C PRO A 33 -47.89 31.52 -27.36
N TYR A 34 -47.34 30.34 -27.09
CA TYR A 34 -46.73 30.05 -25.82
C TYR A 34 -45.44 30.87 -25.64
N PRO A 35 -45.26 31.60 -24.53
CA PRO A 35 -44.01 32.31 -24.28
C PRO A 35 -42.87 31.30 -24.16
N LYS A 36 -41.91 31.37 -25.07
CA LYS A 36 -40.68 30.54 -25.00
C LYS A 36 -39.96 30.85 -23.68
N ARG A 37 -40.14 30.01 -22.66
CA ARG A 37 -39.41 30.10 -21.41
C ARG A 37 -37.90 30.01 -21.71
N ARG A 38 -37.24 31.16 -21.59
CA ARG A 38 -35.80 31.31 -21.80
C ARG A 38 -35.09 30.40 -20.78
N ARG A 39 -34.67 29.19 -21.21
CA ARG A 39 -34.03 28.18 -20.35
C ARG A 39 -32.55 28.49 -20.07
N TRP A 40 -32.02 29.56 -20.66
CA TRP A 40 -30.62 30.00 -20.55
C TRP A 40 -30.14 30.17 -19.11
N PRO A 41 -30.87 30.82 -18.17
CA PRO A 41 -30.39 30.97 -16.80
C PRO A 41 -30.23 29.62 -16.06
N LYS A 42 -31.09 28.64 -16.42
CA LYS A 42 -30.97 27.29 -15.81
C LYS A 42 -29.77 26.50 -16.35
N ILE A 43 -29.46 26.67 -17.63
CA ILE A 43 -28.28 26.04 -18.25
C ILE A 43 -26.99 26.68 -17.66
N LEU A 44 -26.97 28.00 -17.52
CA LEU A 44 -25.82 28.72 -16.93
C LEU A 44 -25.58 28.30 -15.44
N ALA A 45 -26.67 28.16 -14.68
CA ALA A 45 -26.59 27.68 -13.30
C ALA A 45 -26.06 26.23 -13.21
N ALA A 46 -26.53 25.36 -14.13
CA ALA A 46 -26.05 23.98 -14.18
C ALA A 46 -24.55 23.88 -14.56
N VAL A 47 -24.10 24.69 -15.54
CA VAL A 47 -22.68 24.74 -15.94
C VAL A 47 -21.78 25.25 -14.80
N LEU A 48 -22.23 26.30 -14.08
CA LEU A 48 -21.51 26.82 -12.92
C LEU A 48 -21.43 25.78 -11.77
N ALA A 49 -22.50 25.03 -11.53
CA ALA A 49 -22.50 23.97 -10.53
C ALA A 49 -21.52 22.84 -10.89
N VAL A 50 -21.50 22.41 -12.15
CA VAL A 50 -20.54 21.39 -12.63
C VAL A 50 -19.11 21.89 -12.56
N ALA A 51 -18.85 23.15 -12.93
CA ALA A 51 -17.52 23.75 -12.83
C ALA A 51 -17.04 23.87 -11.37
N ALA A 52 -17.93 24.20 -10.43
CA ALA A 52 -17.60 24.26 -9.01
C ALA A 52 -17.25 22.88 -8.46
N VAL A 53 -18.03 21.83 -8.80
CA VAL A 53 -17.75 20.44 -8.41
C VAL A 53 -16.43 19.95 -9.02
N ALA A 54 -16.19 20.22 -10.30
CA ALA A 54 -14.94 19.87 -10.95
C ALA A 54 -13.74 20.60 -10.34
N GLY A 55 -13.91 21.87 -9.94
CA GLY A 55 -12.91 22.66 -9.23
C GLY A 55 -12.56 22.09 -7.87
N VAL A 56 -13.55 21.67 -7.08
CA VAL A 56 -13.34 21.05 -5.78
C VAL A 56 -12.67 19.68 -5.93
N LEU A 57 -13.11 18.85 -6.88
CA LEU A 57 -12.50 17.55 -7.14
C LEU A 57 -11.05 17.67 -7.60
N SER A 58 -10.74 18.64 -8.48
CA SER A 58 -9.37 18.90 -8.90
C SER A 58 -8.52 19.41 -7.75
N ALA A 59 -9.03 20.29 -6.89
CA ALA A 59 -8.30 20.78 -5.71
C ALA A 59 -7.98 19.63 -4.73
N VAL A 60 -8.91 18.69 -4.50
CA VAL A 60 -8.69 17.52 -3.64
C VAL A 60 -7.66 16.57 -4.27
N VAL A 61 -7.73 16.31 -5.57
CA VAL A 61 -6.76 15.47 -6.28
C VAL A 61 -5.38 16.12 -6.35
N PHE A 62 -5.29 17.44 -6.56
CA PHE A 62 -4.01 18.17 -6.56
C PHE A 62 -3.44 18.37 -5.16
N ALA A 63 -4.27 18.58 -4.13
CA ALA A 63 -3.82 18.63 -2.74
C ALA A 63 -3.34 17.25 -2.26
N GLY A 64 -4.00 16.17 -2.69
CA GLY A 64 -3.56 14.79 -2.40
C GLY A 64 -2.30 14.37 -3.18
N ARG A 65 -1.99 15.04 -4.31
CA ARG A 65 -0.75 14.79 -5.08
C ARG A 65 0.43 15.66 -4.67
N ARG A 66 0.17 16.80 -4.04
CA ARG A 66 1.18 17.50 -3.25
C ARG A 66 1.17 16.82 -1.88
N GLY A 67 1.75 15.61 -1.81
CA GLY A 67 2.19 15.10 -0.53
C GLY A 67 2.99 16.22 0.12
N PRO A 68 2.74 16.54 1.41
CA PRO A 68 3.62 17.46 2.11
C PRO A 68 5.02 16.93 1.85
N THR A 69 5.97 17.82 1.54
CA THR A 69 7.40 17.56 1.68
C THR A 69 7.63 17.33 3.17
N THR A 70 7.12 16.22 3.66
CA THR A 70 7.36 15.77 5.01
C THR A 70 8.83 15.41 5.01
N PRO A 71 9.64 16.04 5.85
CA PRO A 71 11.02 15.60 6.02
C PRO A 71 10.98 14.10 6.24
N ALA A 72 11.89 13.38 5.58
CA ALA A 72 11.94 11.92 5.66
C ALA A 72 11.75 11.52 7.12
N ALA A 73 10.79 10.64 7.41
CA ALA A 73 10.47 10.22 8.77
C ALA A 73 11.73 9.71 9.49
N VAL A 74 12.68 9.17 8.71
CA VAL A 74 13.96 8.62 9.17
C VAL A 74 15.07 9.11 8.23
N SER A 75 16.18 9.62 8.77
CA SER A 75 17.37 9.87 7.97
C SER A 75 18.05 8.56 7.59
N ASP A 76 18.78 8.56 6.46
CA ASP A 76 19.46 7.35 5.96
C ASP A 76 20.46 6.80 6.98
N ALA A 77 21.17 7.66 7.70
CA ALA A 77 22.10 7.25 8.76
C ALA A 77 21.38 6.54 9.92
N LYS A 78 20.20 7.03 10.34
CA LYS A 78 19.40 6.37 11.39
C LYS A 78 18.79 5.06 10.88
N ALA A 79 18.35 5.03 9.62
CA ALA A 79 17.85 3.82 8.99
C ALA A 79 18.94 2.74 8.93
N GLN A 80 20.13 3.11 8.49
CA GLN A 80 21.28 2.20 8.42
C GLN A 80 21.65 1.65 9.81
N ALA A 81 21.73 2.51 10.82
CA ALA A 81 22.05 2.11 12.18
C ALA A 81 21.00 1.13 12.75
N ALA A 82 19.71 1.40 12.57
CA ALA A 82 18.64 0.54 13.05
C ALA A 82 18.61 -0.83 12.34
N ILE A 83 18.83 -0.85 11.02
CA ILE A 83 18.93 -2.11 10.27
C ILE A 83 20.16 -2.90 10.71
N GLN A 84 21.31 -2.25 10.90
CA GLN A 84 22.53 -2.92 11.37
C GLN A 84 22.34 -3.50 12.78
N GLU A 85 21.71 -2.74 13.70
CA GLU A 85 21.39 -3.21 15.06
C GLU A 85 20.52 -4.47 15.01
N TYR A 86 19.45 -4.45 14.22
CA TYR A 86 18.56 -5.57 14.06
C TYR A 86 19.24 -6.82 13.47
N LEU A 87 20.06 -6.64 12.43
CA LEU A 87 20.80 -7.76 11.81
C LEU A 87 21.88 -8.33 12.75
N ASN A 88 22.54 -7.48 13.53
CA ASN A 88 23.47 -7.93 14.57
C ASN A 88 22.73 -8.74 15.65
N ALA A 89 21.58 -8.27 16.12
CA ALA A 89 20.76 -9.00 17.10
C ALA A 89 20.37 -10.40 16.59
N LEU A 90 20.06 -10.55 15.29
CA LEU A 90 19.80 -11.86 14.68
C LEU A 90 21.05 -12.77 14.70
N LEU A 91 22.24 -12.21 14.45
CA LEU A 91 23.51 -12.95 14.49
C LEU A 91 23.90 -13.34 15.93
N ASP A 92 23.72 -12.41 16.85
CA ASP A 92 24.17 -12.60 18.26
C ASP A 92 23.16 -13.45 19.07
N GLY A 93 21.94 -13.65 18.53
CA GLY A 93 20.87 -14.36 19.22
C GLY A 93 20.26 -13.53 20.34
N ASP A 94 20.25 -12.22 20.20
CA ASP A 94 19.54 -11.31 21.09
C ASP A 94 18.05 -11.28 20.74
N ASP A 95 17.34 -12.29 21.24
CA ASP A 95 15.92 -12.48 20.98
C ASP A 95 15.07 -11.30 21.47
N GLU A 96 15.53 -10.61 22.53
CA GLU A 96 14.81 -9.46 23.07
C GLU A 96 14.86 -8.27 22.12
N THR A 97 16.04 -7.94 21.60
CA THR A 97 16.19 -6.87 20.61
C THR A 97 15.46 -7.22 19.31
N VAL A 98 15.55 -8.46 18.83
CA VAL A 98 14.80 -8.92 17.66
C VAL A 98 13.28 -8.76 17.87
N ALA A 99 12.77 -9.22 19.02
CA ALA A 99 11.34 -9.10 19.33
C ALA A 99 10.89 -7.64 19.46
N ARG A 100 11.71 -6.77 20.06
CA ARG A 100 11.44 -5.33 20.18
C ARG A 100 11.28 -4.68 18.80
N HIS A 101 12.11 -5.02 17.85
CA HIS A 101 12.01 -4.54 16.47
C HIS A 101 10.76 -5.09 15.80
N THR A 102 10.56 -6.40 15.79
CA THR A 102 9.50 -7.07 15.01
C THR A 102 8.09 -6.79 15.54
N LEU A 103 7.93 -6.55 16.85
CA LEU A 103 6.67 -6.12 17.44
C LEU A 103 6.31 -4.67 17.13
N CYS A 104 7.21 -3.94 16.47
CA CYS A 104 6.90 -2.66 15.85
C CYS A 104 6.23 -1.65 16.80
N GLY A 105 6.84 -1.42 17.96
CA GLY A 105 6.37 -0.48 18.98
C GLY A 105 5.35 -1.04 19.96
N LEU A 106 4.95 -2.29 19.82
CA LEU A 106 4.03 -2.94 20.76
C LEU A 106 4.74 -3.70 21.89
N TYR A 107 6.06 -3.85 21.81
CA TYR A 107 6.86 -4.68 22.72
C TYR A 107 6.61 -4.37 24.20
N ASP A 108 6.60 -3.11 24.58
CA ASP A 108 6.43 -2.71 25.98
C ASP A 108 4.98 -2.85 26.49
N GLY A 109 4.01 -2.97 25.59
CA GLY A 109 2.61 -3.23 25.90
C GLY A 109 2.24 -4.70 26.10
N VAL A 110 3.12 -5.63 25.67
CA VAL A 110 2.88 -7.07 25.77
C VAL A 110 3.28 -7.59 27.15
N LYS A 111 2.32 -8.23 27.87
CA LYS A 111 2.58 -8.75 29.21
C LYS A 111 3.28 -10.11 29.20
N ASP A 112 2.89 -11.02 28.27
CA ASP A 112 3.53 -12.32 28.12
C ASP A 112 4.28 -12.37 26.79
N ARG A 113 5.61 -12.35 26.85
CA ARG A 113 6.51 -12.25 25.69
C ARG A 113 7.12 -13.59 25.29
N LYS A 114 6.75 -14.70 25.95
CA LYS A 114 7.39 -16.00 25.71
C LYS A 114 7.25 -16.47 24.27
N ALA A 115 6.06 -16.30 23.68
CA ALA A 115 5.81 -16.68 22.30
C ALA A 115 6.63 -15.81 21.32
N ASP A 116 6.69 -14.49 21.57
CA ASP A 116 7.39 -13.55 20.71
C ASP A 116 8.91 -13.76 20.77
N LEU A 117 9.47 -14.01 21.96
CA LEU A 117 10.87 -14.35 22.12
C LEU A 117 11.22 -15.69 21.45
N ALA A 118 10.33 -16.68 21.52
CA ALA A 118 10.53 -17.94 20.81
C ALA A 118 10.55 -17.76 19.28
N VAL A 119 9.67 -16.91 18.74
CA VAL A 119 9.66 -16.57 17.31
C VAL A 119 10.92 -15.79 16.92
N ALA A 120 11.36 -14.84 17.76
CA ALA A 120 12.59 -14.09 17.55
C ALA A 120 13.81 -15.03 17.51
N GLY A 121 13.90 -15.98 18.45
CA GLY A 121 14.95 -16.99 18.49
C GLY A 121 14.98 -17.87 17.24
N LEU A 122 13.82 -18.31 16.75
CA LEU A 122 13.73 -19.05 15.49
C LEU A 122 14.21 -18.22 14.29
N ALA A 123 13.87 -16.93 14.24
CA ALA A 123 14.34 -16.03 13.19
C ALA A 123 15.87 -15.86 13.24
N GLY A 124 16.45 -15.66 14.42
CA GLY A 124 17.90 -15.62 14.63
C GLY A 124 18.59 -16.91 14.23
N ASP A 125 18.05 -18.08 14.62
CA ASP A 125 18.58 -19.38 14.20
C ASP A 125 18.56 -19.57 12.68
N ALA A 126 17.48 -19.17 12.02
CA ALA A 126 17.38 -19.24 10.57
C ALA A 126 18.40 -18.32 9.89
N PHE A 127 18.62 -17.13 10.45
CA PHE A 127 19.58 -16.17 9.94
C PHE A 127 21.03 -16.67 10.10
N ARG A 128 21.42 -17.15 11.29
CA ARG A 128 22.75 -17.72 11.57
C ARG A 128 23.09 -18.95 10.73
N LYS A 129 22.08 -19.72 10.29
CA LYS A 129 22.29 -20.84 9.36
C LYS A 129 22.65 -20.39 7.95
N GLN A 130 22.31 -19.16 7.59
CA GLN A 130 22.57 -18.60 6.26
C GLN A 130 23.80 -17.72 6.26
N PHE A 131 24.01 -16.91 7.31
CA PHE A 131 25.02 -15.87 7.36
C PHE A 131 25.87 -15.98 8.64
N SER A 132 27.18 -15.78 8.50
CA SER A 132 28.12 -15.68 9.61
C SER A 132 28.56 -14.26 9.93
N HIS A 133 28.33 -13.34 8.98
CA HIS A 133 28.61 -11.92 9.12
C HIS A 133 27.69 -11.10 8.24
N VAL A 134 27.34 -9.90 8.70
CA VAL A 134 26.52 -8.96 7.97
C VAL A 134 26.96 -7.52 8.23
N GLU A 135 27.01 -6.70 7.20
CA GLU A 135 27.34 -5.28 7.27
C GLU A 135 26.43 -4.52 6.29
N VAL A 136 25.69 -3.52 6.78
CA VAL A 136 24.87 -2.64 5.94
C VAL A 136 25.77 -1.60 5.30
N LEU A 137 25.93 -1.65 3.98
CA LEU A 137 26.81 -0.77 3.22
C LEU A 137 26.16 0.56 2.92
N SER A 138 24.91 0.54 2.43
CA SER A 138 24.22 1.75 1.97
C SER A 138 22.71 1.65 2.11
N ILE A 139 22.09 2.81 2.20
CA ILE A 139 20.66 3.01 2.00
C ILE A 139 20.48 3.53 0.57
N ASP A 140 19.94 2.70 -0.30
CA ASP A 140 19.81 3.00 -1.72
C ASP A 140 18.57 3.85 -2.03
N LYS A 141 17.51 3.64 -1.25
CA LYS A 141 16.26 4.40 -1.37
C LYS A 141 15.50 4.42 -0.05
N ASN A 142 15.01 5.60 0.30
CA ASN A 142 14.20 5.82 1.50
C ASN A 142 12.88 6.47 1.07
N VAL A 143 11.76 5.77 1.28
CA VAL A 143 10.43 6.20 0.89
C VAL A 143 9.56 6.36 2.13
N PRO A 144 9.27 7.58 2.58
CA PRO A 144 8.38 7.81 3.70
C PRO A 144 6.94 7.47 3.31
N TRP A 145 6.25 6.69 4.15
CA TRP A 145 4.83 6.38 4.03
C TRP A 145 3.98 7.32 4.88
N SER A 146 4.53 7.72 6.02
CA SER A 146 3.90 8.63 6.95
C SER A 146 4.96 9.43 7.70
N THR A 147 4.56 10.22 8.68
CA THR A 147 5.47 10.95 9.58
C THR A 147 6.29 10.04 10.50
N THR A 148 5.87 8.78 10.62
CA THR A 148 6.50 7.79 11.52
C THR A 148 6.91 6.51 10.83
N GLN A 149 6.59 6.31 9.54
CA GLN A 149 6.88 5.07 8.83
C GLN A 149 7.62 5.34 7.52
N ALA A 150 8.60 4.51 7.25
CA ALA A 150 9.36 4.53 5.99
C ALA A 150 9.61 3.12 5.48
N GLN A 151 9.70 2.99 4.17
CA GLN A 151 10.19 1.80 3.50
C GLN A 151 11.57 2.10 2.90
N VAL A 152 12.53 1.24 3.20
CA VAL A 152 13.93 1.47 2.85
C VAL A 152 14.45 0.31 2.03
N LEU A 153 15.04 0.63 0.87
CA LEU A 153 15.86 -0.31 0.11
C LEU A 153 17.31 -0.11 0.56
N PHE A 154 17.98 -1.18 0.93
CA PHE A 154 19.35 -1.13 1.41
C PHE A 154 20.20 -2.23 0.76
N THR A 155 21.50 -1.99 0.69
CA THR A 155 22.50 -2.96 0.26
C THR A 155 23.35 -3.34 1.47
N MET A 156 23.54 -4.64 1.64
CA MET A 156 24.37 -5.21 2.71
C MET A 156 25.39 -6.18 2.14
N LYS A 157 26.52 -6.29 2.83
CA LYS A 157 27.56 -7.29 2.61
C LYS A 157 27.34 -8.44 3.58
N VAL A 158 27.33 -9.66 3.07
CA VAL A 158 27.10 -10.87 3.88
C VAL A 158 28.19 -11.91 3.62
N ALA A 159 28.58 -12.61 4.67
CA ALA A 159 29.38 -13.81 4.57
C ALA A 159 28.48 -15.02 4.82
N PRO A 160 28.40 -16.01 3.89
CA PRO A 160 27.65 -17.23 4.11
C PRO A 160 28.17 -18.05 5.30
N ALA A 161 27.26 -18.64 6.09
CA ALA A 161 27.61 -19.42 7.26
C ALA A 161 28.32 -20.75 6.94
N ARG A 162 28.11 -21.29 5.72
CA ARG A 162 28.71 -22.56 5.29
C ARG A 162 29.91 -22.29 4.42
N ALA A 163 31.06 -22.85 4.80
CA ALA A 163 32.22 -22.97 3.92
C ALA A 163 31.80 -23.77 2.67
N SER A 164 32.23 -23.30 1.50
CA SER A 164 32.05 -24.09 0.29
C SER A 164 32.75 -25.44 0.46
N ALA A 165 32.17 -26.53 -0.09
CA ALA A 165 32.68 -27.89 0.00
C ALA A 165 34.14 -28.08 -0.47
N ARG A 166 34.80 -27.02 -0.95
CA ARG A 166 36.18 -26.97 -1.43
C ARG A 166 37.16 -26.26 -0.50
N GLY A 167 36.79 -26.00 0.77
CA GLY A 167 37.71 -25.42 1.77
C GLY A 167 38.10 -23.96 1.54
N LYS A 168 37.54 -23.26 0.58
CA LYS A 168 37.63 -21.80 0.45
C LYS A 168 36.51 -21.14 1.27
N SER A 169 36.89 -20.20 2.12
CA SER A 169 35.88 -19.30 2.71
C SER A 169 35.04 -18.72 1.60
N PRO A 170 33.70 -18.77 1.70
CA PRO A 170 32.85 -18.15 0.70
C PRO A 170 33.21 -16.66 0.63
N ALA A 171 33.36 -16.15 -0.57
CA ALA A 171 33.56 -14.71 -0.75
C ALA A 171 32.35 -13.96 -0.20
N ASP A 172 32.62 -12.82 0.42
CA ASP A 172 31.57 -11.89 0.81
C ASP A 172 30.70 -11.54 -0.41
N GLN A 173 29.40 -11.50 -0.21
CA GLN A 173 28.42 -11.22 -1.25
C GLN A 173 27.62 -9.97 -0.90
N GLU A 174 27.33 -9.16 -1.89
CA GLU A 174 26.40 -8.07 -1.72
C GLU A 174 24.98 -8.55 -1.97
N GLN A 175 24.08 -8.23 -1.05
CA GLN A 175 22.66 -8.54 -1.16
C GLN A 175 21.84 -7.28 -0.90
N GLN A 176 20.76 -7.16 -1.62
CA GLN A 176 19.77 -6.10 -1.40
C GLN A 176 18.63 -6.60 -0.53
N GLY A 177 18.16 -5.72 0.34
CA GLY A 177 16.99 -5.95 1.17
C GLY A 177 16.06 -4.75 1.17
N VAL A 178 14.81 -5.02 1.49
CA VAL A 178 13.80 -4.00 1.75
C VAL A 178 13.37 -4.12 3.20
N ALA A 179 13.42 -3.03 3.96
CA ALA A 179 12.98 -2.97 5.34
C ALA A 179 11.83 -1.97 5.50
N GLN A 180 10.89 -2.30 6.39
CA GLN A 180 9.88 -1.36 6.88
C GLN A 180 10.31 -0.85 8.25
N LEU A 181 10.39 0.47 8.36
CA LEU A 181 10.86 1.15 9.56
C LEU A 181 9.71 1.90 10.23
N LEU A 182 9.68 1.87 11.55
CA LEU A 182 8.81 2.69 12.39
C LEU A 182 9.66 3.59 13.28
N VAL A 183 9.34 4.88 13.31
CA VAL A 183 9.88 5.84 14.28
C VAL A 183 8.98 5.88 15.49
N GLN A 184 9.44 5.37 16.59
CA GLN A 184 8.79 5.49 17.89
C GLN A 184 9.39 6.67 18.64
N ARG A 185 8.54 7.56 19.13
CA ARG A 185 8.94 8.71 19.95
C ARG A 185 8.40 8.54 21.36
N ASP A 186 9.30 8.46 22.31
CA ASP A 186 8.96 8.47 23.73
C ASP A 186 9.59 9.72 24.38
N GLY A 187 8.76 10.76 24.53
CA GLY A 187 9.20 12.06 25.00
C GLY A 187 10.28 12.68 24.11
N LYS A 188 11.53 12.73 24.59
CA LYS A 188 12.70 13.26 23.88
C LYS A 188 13.48 12.18 23.12
N ASN A 189 13.21 10.91 23.39
CA ASN A 189 13.90 9.80 22.76
C ASN A 189 13.18 9.41 21.48
N GLU A 190 13.96 9.26 20.42
CA GLU A 190 13.50 8.76 19.13
C GLU A 190 14.22 7.46 18.82
N GLN A 191 13.47 6.38 18.69
CA GLN A 191 13.97 5.06 18.33
C GLN A 191 13.42 4.66 16.98
N VAL A 192 14.26 4.07 16.12
CA VAL A 192 13.87 3.52 14.83
C VAL A 192 13.82 2.00 14.95
N LEU A 193 12.65 1.42 14.66
CA LEU A 193 12.42 -0.01 14.74
C LEU A 193 12.31 -0.62 13.35
N VAL A 194 12.86 -1.79 13.14
CA VAL A 194 12.70 -2.59 11.92
C VAL A 194 11.52 -3.54 12.12
N CYS A 195 10.38 -3.19 11.57
CA CYS A 195 9.13 -3.95 11.71
C CYS A 195 9.13 -5.23 10.88
N SER A 196 9.74 -5.16 9.70
CA SER A 196 9.91 -6.31 8.81
C SER A 196 11.04 -6.05 7.83
N TYR A 197 11.64 -7.11 7.33
CA TYR A 197 12.59 -7.04 6.23
C TYR A 197 12.44 -8.22 5.30
N VAL A 198 12.79 -8.02 4.04
CA VAL A 198 12.82 -9.06 3.02
C VAL A 198 14.12 -8.92 2.23
N LEU A 199 14.86 -10.00 2.13
CA LEU A 199 16.02 -10.05 1.25
C LEU A 199 15.57 -10.32 -0.18
N ARG A 200 16.08 -9.53 -1.11
CA ARG A 200 15.87 -9.81 -2.53
C ARG A 200 16.79 -10.96 -2.91
N THR A 201 16.22 -12.10 -3.18
CA THR A 201 16.94 -13.15 -3.88
C THR A 201 17.38 -12.59 -5.22
N SER A 202 18.69 -12.48 -5.47
CA SER A 202 19.24 -12.26 -6.79
C SER A 202 18.93 -13.50 -7.62
N GLY A 203 17.67 -13.58 -8.06
CA GLY A 203 17.24 -14.61 -8.99
C GLY A 203 17.90 -14.34 -10.33
N LEU A 204 18.72 -15.28 -10.77
CA LEU A 204 19.05 -15.43 -12.17
C LEU A 204 17.71 -15.60 -12.94
N TYR A 205 17.29 -14.54 -13.62
CA TYR A 205 16.35 -14.64 -14.72
C TYR A 205 17.16 -14.69 -16.02
#